data_be8a95473e78965f9b4a85c962d4b0e0
#
_entry.id   be8a95473e78965f9b4a85c962d4b0e0
#
_cell.length_a   1.000
_cell.length_b   1.000
_cell.length_c   1.000
_cell.angle_alpha   90.00
_cell.angle_beta   90.00
_cell.angle_gamma   90.00
#
_symmetry.space_group_name_H-M   'P 1'
#
loop_
_entity.id
_entity.type
_entity.pdbx_description
1 polymer ?
#
loop_
_entity_poly.entity_id
_entity_poly.type
_entity_poly.pdbx_seq_one_letter_code
_entity_poly.pdbx_strand_id
1 'polypeptide(L)'
;MKKMFVALCMAVALAGLSSCKTAQSAASTLEALDGEWKITTVEGQAITPKPGEAEAIIGFNVKEKRVYGNSGCNRLTSALQADAKKGTFTFGAAASTRMMCPDMDTEQKVLTAMGKVTGYEITKDGKLVFKAEDGKAVMTLEKK
;
A
#
# COMPACT_ATOMS: atom_id res chain seq x y z
N MET A 1 -0.66 -77.85 20.04
CA MET A 1 -1.28 -77.68 18.71
C MET A 1 -2.29 -76.58 18.77
N LYS A 2 -2.23 -75.71 17.88
CA LYS A 2 -3.10 -74.65 17.36
C LYS A 2 -2.47 -73.25 17.45
N LYS A 3 -2.05 -72.84 16.30
CA LYS A 3 -1.45 -71.59 15.99
C LYS A 3 -2.54 -70.49 15.97
N MET A 4 -2.41 -69.47 16.80
CA MET A 4 -3.22 -68.26 16.70
C MET A 4 -2.43 -67.22 15.97
N PHE A 5 -2.90 -66.84 14.80
CA PHE A 5 -2.43 -65.70 14.03
C PHE A 5 -3.06 -64.48 14.61
N VAL A 6 -2.26 -63.58 15.20
CA VAL A 6 -2.68 -62.25 15.55
C VAL A 6 -2.42 -61.34 14.37
N ALA A 7 -3.48 -60.90 13.72
CA ALA A 7 -3.40 -59.90 12.67
C ALA A 7 -3.19 -58.52 13.30
N LEU A 8 -2.03 -57.93 13.06
CA LEU A 8 -1.69 -56.57 13.49
C LEU A 8 -2.22 -55.58 12.44
N CYS A 9 -3.36 -54.96 12.73
CA CYS A 9 -3.87 -53.82 11.95
C CYS A 9 -3.04 -52.58 12.26
N MET A 10 -2.13 -52.23 11.35
CA MET A 10 -1.49 -50.92 11.36
C MET A 10 -2.49 -49.86 10.82
N ALA A 11 -3.05 -49.07 11.72
CA ALA A 11 -3.75 -47.87 11.38
C ALA A 11 -2.73 -46.78 11.05
N VAL A 12 -2.57 -46.45 9.78
CA VAL A 12 -1.80 -45.31 9.32
C VAL A 12 -2.66 -44.06 9.53
N ALA A 13 -2.38 -43.32 10.58
CA ALA A 13 -2.94 -41.98 10.77
C ALA A 13 -2.27 -41.01 9.80
N LEU A 14 -2.95 -40.66 8.71
CA LEU A 14 -2.57 -39.53 7.86
C LEU A 14 -2.84 -38.27 8.65
N ALA A 15 -1.81 -37.71 9.30
CA ALA A 15 -1.83 -36.37 9.81
C ALA A 15 -1.84 -35.42 8.61
N GLY A 16 -3.01 -34.89 8.30
CA GLY A 16 -3.16 -33.79 7.34
C GLY A 16 -2.45 -32.55 7.84
N LEU A 17 -1.28 -32.26 7.27
CA LEU A 17 -0.63 -30.97 7.42
C LEU A 17 -1.49 -29.94 6.69
N SER A 18 -2.44 -29.33 7.41
CA SER A 18 -3.06 -28.09 6.97
C SER A 18 -1.98 -27.02 6.93
N SER A 19 -1.34 -26.92 5.79
CA SER A 19 -0.49 -25.78 5.47
C SER A 19 -1.39 -24.56 5.35
N CYS A 20 -1.56 -23.83 6.45
CA CYS A 20 -2.02 -22.46 6.39
C CYS A 20 -1.00 -21.69 5.58
N LYS A 21 -1.21 -21.59 4.28
CA LYS A 21 -0.59 -20.56 3.46
C LYS A 21 -1.17 -19.23 3.91
N THR A 22 -0.57 -18.69 4.94
CA THR A 22 -0.63 -17.23 5.16
C THR A 22 -0.20 -16.64 3.82
N ALA A 23 -1.12 -16.00 3.13
CA ALA A 23 -0.78 -15.21 1.94
C ALA A 23 0.15 -14.11 2.40
N GLN A 24 1.43 -14.38 2.35
CA GLN A 24 2.49 -13.42 2.57
C GLN A 24 2.37 -12.48 1.37
N SER A 25 1.64 -11.39 1.55
CA SER A 25 1.73 -10.25 0.66
C SER A 25 3.22 -10.01 0.49
N ALA A 26 3.69 -9.96 -0.77
CA ALA A 26 5.10 -9.82 -1.10
C ALA A 26 5.69 -8.79 -0.13
N ALA A 27 6.59 -9.24 0.75
CA ALA A 27 7.15 -8.41 1.79
C ALA A 27 7.82 -7.25 1.08
N SER A 28 7.11 -6.15 1.02
CA SER A 28 7.60 -4.94 0.45
C SER A 28 8.75 -4.51 1.35
N THR A 29 9.94 -4.63 0.85
CA THR A 29 11.05 -3.86 1.40
C THR A 29 10.72 -2.40 1.15
N LEU A 30 11.22 -1.49 1.97
CA LEU A 30 11.01 -0.04 1.73
C LEU A 30 11.49 0.38 0.34
N GLU A 31 12.52 -0.31 -0.18
CA GLU A 31 13.06 -0.09 -1.53
C GLU A 31 12.02 -0.27 -2.64
N ALA A 32 11.01 -1.11 -2.41
CA ALA A 32 9.94 -1.29 -3.39
C ALA A 32 9.08 -0.02 -3.57
N LEU A 33 9.05 0.87 -2.58
CA LEU A 33 8.39 2.18 -2.68
C LEU A 33 9.17 3.16 -3.54
N ASP A 34 10.51 3.04 -3.63
CA ASP A 34 11.36 4.05 -4.23
C ASP A 34 10.92 4.45 -5.65
N GLY A 35 10.97 5.75 -5.95
CA GLY A 35 10.54 6.32 -7.23
C GLY A 35 9.16 6.97 -7.20
N GLU A 36 8.58 7.21 -8.37
CA GLU A 36 7.32 7.95 -8.53
C GLU A 36 6.14 7.04 -8.79
N TRP A 37 5.01 7.41 -8.18
CA TRP A 37 3.75 6.72 -8.27
C TRP A 37 2.62 7.71 -8.62
N LYS A 38 1.86 7.39 -9.65
CA LYS A 38 0.68 8.15 -10.04
C LYS A 38 -0.51 7.73 -9.19
N ILE A 39 -1.22 8.68 -8.59
CA ILE A 39 -2.48 8.41 -7.90
C ILE A 39 -3.55 8.13 -8.95
N THR A 40 -4.15 6.94 -8.90
CA THR A 40 -5.22 6.53 -9.81
C THR A 40 -6.59 6.60 -9.19
N THR A 41 -6.70 6.32 -7.88
CA THR A 41 -7.97 6.44 -7.15
C THR A 41 -7.76 7.04 -5.77
N VAL A 42 -8.75 7.77 -5.30
CA VAL A 42 -8.87 8.26 -3.92
C VAL A 42 -10.25 7.86 -3.41
N GLU A 43 -10.30 7.15 -2.28
CA GLU A 43 -11.53 6.63 -1.67
C GLU A 43 -12.46 5.92 -2.68
N GLY A 44 -11.86 5.13 -3.59
CA GLY A 44 -12.58 4.40 -4.62
C GLY A 44 -13.00 5.22 -5.85
N GLN A 45 -12.75 6.53 -5.85
CA GLN A 45 -13.05 7.40 -6.99
C GLN A 45 -11.80 7.58 -7.86
N ALA A 46 -11.96 7.40 -9.16
CA ALA A 46 -10.88 7.62 -10.12
C ALA A 46 -10.44 9.10 -10.12
N ILE A 47 -9.12 9.31 -10.13
CA ILE A 47 -8.51 10.63 -10.26
C ILE A 47 -7.98 10.77 -11.68
N THR A 48 -8.55 11.70 -12.43
CA THR A 48 -8.13 12.01 -13.79
C THR A 48 -7.81 13.50 -13.86
N PRO A 49 -6.58 13.89 -14.24
CA PRO A 49 -6.24 15.29 -14.38
C PRO A 49 -7.15 15.95 -15.42
N LYS A 50 -7.65 17.13 -15.12
CA LYS A 50 -8.38 17.94 -16.08
C LYS A 50 -7.40 18.71 -16.99
N PRO A 51 -7.84 19.20 -18.14
CA PRO A 51 -6.98 20.00 -19.00
C PRO A 51 -6.34 21.17 -18.24
N GLY A 52 -5.01 21.24 -18.25
CA GLY A 52 -4.24 22.28 -17.53
C GLY A 52 -3.88 21.93 -16.09
N GLU A 53 -4.33 20.80 -15.55
CA GLU A 53 -3.94 20.28 -14.25
C GLU A 53 -2.72 19.36 -14.32
N ALA A 54 -1.91 19.39 -13.27
CA ALA A 54 -0.83 18.43 -13.11
C ALA A 54 -1.37 17.04 -12.66
N GLU A 55 -0.70 15.98 -13.09
CA GLU A 55 -0.97 14.66 -12.51
C GLU A 55 -0.71 14.67 -11.00
N ALA A 56 -1.63 14.08 -10.24
CA ALA A 56 -1.37 13.82 -8.82
C ALA A 56 -0.38 12.65 -8.70
N ILE A 57 0.79 12.91 -8.16
CA ILE A 57 1.87 11.93 -7.98
C ILE A 57 2.43 11.99 -6.56
N ILE A 58 2.87 10.84 -6.07
CA ILE A 58 3.66 10.72 -4.84
C ILE A 58 4.94 9.99 -5.20
N GLY A 59 6.08 10.58 -4.86
CA GLY A 59 7.40 10.00 -5.02
C GLY A 59 8.03 9.71 -3.67
N PHE A 60 8.86 8.67 -3.64
CA PHE A 60 9.60 8.27 -2.46
C PHE A 60 11.09 8.25 -2.78
N ASN A 61 11.88 8.94 -1.96
CA ASN A 61 13.31 8.75 -1.88
C ASN A 61 13.60 8.02 -0.56
N VAL A 62 13.73 6.70 -0.67
CA VAL A 62 13.88 5.85 0.51
C VAL A 62 15.22 6.09 1.21
N LYS A 63 16.28 6.38 0.47
CA LYS A 63 17.61 6.68 1.02
C LYS A 63 17.61 7.95 1.87
N GLU A 64 16.93 8.99 1.40
CA GLU A 64 16.82 10.27 2.10
C GLU A 64 15.65 10.30 3.10
N LYS A 65 14.88 9.23 3.19
CA LYS A 65 13.65 9.15 4.00
C LYS A 65 12.70 10.31 3.72
N ARG A 66 12.48 10.59 2.46
CA ARG A 66 11.66 11.71 2.00
C ARG A 66 10.54 11.26 1.08
N VAL A 67 9.37 11.85 1.27
CA VAL A 67 8.25 11.82 0.34
C VAL A 67 8.18 13.17 -0.37
N TYR A 68 7.89 13.14 -1.66
CA TYR A 68 7.69 14.34 -2.47
C TYR A 68 6.57 14.09 -3.48
N GLY A 69 6.09 15.12 -4.13
CA GLY A 69 5.10 14.93 -5.17
C GLY A 69 4.30 16.16 -5.50
N ASN A 70 3.13 15.90 -6.11
CA ASN A 70 2.15 16.90 -6.48
C ASN A 70 0.75 16.35 -6.16
N SER A 71 -0.06 17.13 -5.48
CA SER A 71 -1.41 16.73 -5.06
C SER A 71 -2.50 17.04 -6.10
N GLY A 72 -2.11 17.51 -7.28
CA GLY A 72 -3.00 17.97 -8.35
C GLY A 72 -2.77 19.43 -8.73
N CYS A 73 -2.49 20.28 -7.76
CA CYS A 73 -2.13 21.69 -7.94
C CYS A 73 -0.78 21.99 -7.30
N ASN A 74 -0.64 21.67 -6.02
CA ASN A 74 0.52 22.07 -5.22
C ASN A 74 1.55 20.95 -5.09
N ARG A 75 2.83 21.33 -5.08
CA ARG A 75 3.92 20.44 -4.73
C ARG A 75 3.89 20.16 -3.24
N LEU A 76 4.16 18.92 -2.86
CA LEU A 76 4.24 18.52 -1.46
C LEU A 76 5.58 17.84 -1.16
N THR A 77 5.98 17.93 0.08
CA THR A 77 7.11 17.17 0.64
C THR A 77 6.82 16.80 2.09
N SER A 78 7.29 15.63 2.51
CA SER A 78 7.09 15.11 3.86
C SER A 78 8.22 14.15 4.21
N ALA A 79 8.41 13.86 5.48
CA ALA A 79 9.28 12.77 5.90
C ALA A 79 8.61 11.43 5.58
N LEU A 80 9.42 10.46 5.14
CA LEU A 80 8.98 9.07 4.95
C LEU A 80 8.98 8.37 6.32
N GLN A 81 7.80 8.02 6.80
CA GLN A 81 7.59 7.27 8.03
C GLN A 81 6.87 5.96 7.71
N ALA A 82 7.64 4.90 7.53
CA ALA A 82 7.12 3.59 7.15
C ALA A 82 7.90 2.46 7.81
N ASP A 83 7.21 1.36 8.11
CA ASP A 83 7.79 0.09 8.56
C ASP A 83 7.30 -1.02 7.64
N ALA A 84 8.20 -1.53 6.80
CA ALA A 84 7.87 -2.57 5.83
C ALA A 84 7.47 -3.90 6.48
N LYS A 85 7.99 -4.21 7.67
CA LYS A 85 7.67 -5.46 8.38
C LYS A 85 6.26 -5.44 8.94
N LYS A 86 5.81 -4.25 9.36
CA LYS A 86 4.47 -4.04 9.92
C LYS A 86 3.44 -3.60 8.87
N GLY A 87 3.90 -3.18 7.68
CA GLY A 87 3.04 -2.59 6.67
C GLY A 87 2.45 -1.24 7.10
N THR A 88 3.10 -0.55 8.07
CA THR A 88 2.64 0.76 8.53
C THR A 88 3.24 1.87 7.70
N PHE A 89 2.48 2.92 7.51
CA PHE A 89 2.89 4.12 6.79
C PHE A 89 2.11 5.32 7.30
N THR A 90 2.81 6.43 7.52
CA THR A 90 2.17 7.72 7.78
C THR A 90 2.89 8.81 7.00
N PHE A 91 2.12 9.74 6.46
CA PHE A 91 2.68 10.99 6.00
C PHE A 91 2.97 11.86 7.23
N GLY A 92 4.24 12.18 7.47
CA GLY A 92 4.60 13.13 8.51
C GLY A 92 4.06 14.53 8.22
N ALA A 93 4.47 15.52 9.00
CA ALA A 93 4.10 16.91 8.71
C ALA A 93 4.48 17.26 7.27
N ALA A 94 3.47 17.41 6.43
CA ALA A 94 3.64 17.73 5.03
C ALA A 94 3.72 19.25 4.85
N ALA A 95 4.76 19.69 4.13
CA ALA A 95 4.81 21.06 3.60
C ALA A 95 4.31 21.03 2.16
N SER A 96 3.52 22.03 1.77
CA SER A 96 3.09 22.20 0.39
C SER A 96 3.20 23.67 -0.05
N THR A 97 3.32 23.88 -1.36
CA THR A 97 3.13 25.22 -1.94
C THR A 97 1.66 25.64 -1.75
N ARG A 98 1.37 26.92 -1.94
CA ARG A 98 0.01 27.45 -1.78
C ARG A 98 -0.38 28.22 -3.05
N MET A 99 -0.36 27.52 -4.18
CA MET A 99 -0.89 28.07 -5.43
C MET A 99 -2.41 27.89 -5.44
N MET A 100 -3.08 28.80 -6.12
CA MET A 100 -4.51 28.68 -6.42
C MET A 100 -4.65 28.21 -7.85
N CYS A 101 -5.15 27.00 -8.04
CA CYS A 101 -5.49 26.48 -9.36
C CYS A 101 -6.99 26.66 -9.63
N PRO A 102 -7.42 26.65 -10.89
CA PRO A 102 -8.84 26.80 -11.24
C PRO A 102 -9.74 25.74 -10.60
N ASP A 103 -9.19 24.53 -10.38
CA ASP A 103 -9.86 23.45 -9.67
C ASP A 103 -8.94 22.90 -8.59
N MET A 104 -9.41 22.92 -7.35
CA MET A 104 -8.71 22.41 -6.18
C MET A 104 -9.31 21.10 -5.66
N ASP A 105 -10.27 20.52 -6.37
CA ASP A 105 -11.02 19.35 -5.91
C ASP A 105 -10.13 18.11 -5.76
N THR A 106 -9.28 17.84 -6.75
CA THR A 106 -8.31 16.74 -6.71
C THR A 106 -7.33 16.90 -5.56
N GLU A 107 -6.77 18.09 -5.40
CA GLU A 107 -5.84 18.37 -4.31
C GLU A 107 -6.48 18.14 -2.95
N GLN A 108 -7.67 18.65 -2.75
CA GLN A 108 -8.36 18.55 -1.47
C GLN A 108 -8.68 17.08 -1.11
N LYS A 109 -9.09 16.28 -2.11
CA LYS A 109 -9.29 14.83 -1.95
C LYS A 109 -7.99 14.12 -1.57
N VAL A 110 -6.91 14.40 -2.29
CA VAL A 110 -5.60 13.78 -2.03
C VAL A 110 -5.09 14.13 -0.64
N LEU A 111 -5.09 15.41 -0.26
CA LEU A 111 -4.59 15.85 1.05
C LEU A 111 -5.44 15.28 2.19
N THR A 112 -6.77 15.22 2.02
CA THR A 112 -7.66 14.61 3.00
C THR A 112 -7.38 13.12 3.16
N ALA A 113 -7.19 12.39 2.06
CA ALA A 113 -6.86 10.97 2.08
C ALA A 113 -5.50 10.70 2.72
N MET A 114 -4.48 11.54 2.43
CA MET A 114 -3.15 11.42 3.05
C MET A 114 -3.23 11.47 4.58
N GLY A 115 -4.11 12.30 5.14
CA GLY A 115 -4.33 12.39 6.59
C GLY A 115 -4.93 11.14 7.24
N LYS A 116 -5.53 10.26 6.44
CA LYS A 116 -6.16 9.01 6.91
C LYS A 116 -5.22 7.80 6.83
N VAL A 117 -4.07 7.92 6.17
CA VAL A 117 -3.17 6.80 5.91
C VAL A 117 -2.46 6.37 7.19
N THR A 118 -2.58 5.09 7.52
CA THR A 118 -1.88 4.44 8.62
C THR A 118 -1.09 3.20 8.18
N GLY A 119 -1.37 2.70 6.98
CA GLY A 119 -0.71 1.52 6.43
C GLY A 119 -0.61 1.52 4.92
N TYR A 120 0.15 0.57 4.39
CA TYR A 120 0.30 0.37 2.96
C TYR A 120 0.53 -1.09 2.61
N GLU A 121 0.28 -1.42 1.36
CA GLU A 121 0.71 -2.67 0.74
C GLU A 121 1.05 -2.44 -0.73
N ILE A 122 1.96 -3.25 -1.25
CA ILE A 122 2.15 -3.39 -2.70
C ILE A 122 1.47 -4.69 -3.11
N THR A 123 0.49 -4.58 -3.99
CA THR A 123 -0.31 -5.71 -4.47
C THR A 123 0.49 -6.59 -5.43
N LYS A 124 -0.01 -7.79 -5.73
CA LYS A 124 0.65 -8.73 -6.65
C LYS A 124 0.77 -8.19 -8.08
N ASP A 125 -0.15 -7.34 -8.48
CA ASP A 125 -0.14 -6.63 -9.77
C ASP A 125 0.68 -5.33 -9.74
N GLY A 126 1.45 -5.10 -8.67
CA GLY A 126 2.42 -4.03 -8.56
C GLY A 126 1.84 -2.66 -8.24
N LYS A 127 0.61 -2.57 -7.76
CA LYS A 127 0.00 -1.32 -7.31
C LYS A 127 0.32 -1.04 -5.85
N LEU A 128 0.54 0.22 -5.54
CA LEU A 128 0.66 0.69 -4.16
C LEU A 128 -0.73 1.09 -3.64
N VAL A 129 -1.14 0.49 -2.53
CA VAL A 129 -2.41 0.79 -1.87
C VAL A 129 -2.12 1.33 -0.48
N PHE A 130 -2.55 2.56 -0.22
CA PHE A 130 -2.57 3.12 1.12
C PHE A 130 -3.88 2.81 1.82
N LYS A 131 -3.79 2.51 3.10
CA LYS A 131 -4.91 2.07 3.93
C LYS A 131 -5.11 2.96 5.14
N ALA A 132 -6.37 3.12 5.53
CA ALA A 132 -6.73 3.72 6.80
C ALA A 132 -6.63 2.69 7.95
N GLU A 133 -6.85 3.13 9.17
CA GLU A 133 -6.79 2.31 10.38
C GLU A 133 -7.76 1.11 10.35
N ASP A 134 -8.92 1.27 9.71
CA ASP A 134 -9.91 0.21 9.52
C ASP A 134 -9.55 -0.79 8.40
N GLY A 135 -8.38 -0.63 7.78
CA GLY A 135 -7.88 -1.47 6.69
C GLY A 135 -8.45 -1.15 5.32
N LYS A 136 -9.33 -0.17 5.19
CA LYS A 136 -9.88 0.23 3.90
C LYS A 136 -8.86 0.98 3.06
N ALA A 137 -8.88 0.74 1.76
CA ALA A 137 -8.07 1.47 0.81
C ALA A 137 -8.54 2.93 0.73
N VAL A 138 -7.62 3.86 0.98
CA VAL A 138 -7.87 5.31 0.83
C VAL A 138 -7.24 5.89 -0.43
N MET A 139 -6.15 5.31 -0.90
CA MET A 139 -5.55 5.67 -2.20
C MET A 139 -4.96 4.45 -2.88
N THR A 140 -5.08 4.39 -4.20
CA THR A 140 -4.38 3.41 -5.05
C THR A 140 -3.50 4.16 -6.04
N LEU A 141 -2.27 3.67 -6.20
CA LEU A 141 -1.28 4.29 -7.06
C LEU A 141 -0.62 3.25 -7.96
N GLU A 142 -0.23 3.69 -9.15
CA GLU A 142 0.52 2.89 -10.11
C GLU A 142 1.92 3.49 -10.32
N LYS A 143 2.91 2.63 -10.47
CA LYS A 143 4.29 3.07 -10.67
C LYS A 143 4.44 3.75 -12.03
N LYS A 144 5.16 4.87 -12.06
CA LYS A 144 5.49 5.59 -13.31
C LYS A 144 6.71 5.01 -13.98
#